data_7de595e2eccfcc2aa81a35306d4d97de
#
_entry.id   7de595e2eccfcc2aa81a35306d4d97de
#
_cell.length_a   1.000
_cell.length_b   1.000
_cell.length_c   1.000
_cell.angle_alpha   90.00
_cell.angle_beta   90.00
_cell.angle_gamma   90.00
#
_symmetry.space_group_name_H-M   'P 1'
#
loop_
_entity.id
_entity.type
_entity.pdbx_description
1 polymer ?
#
loop_
_entity_poly.entity_id
_entity_poly.type
_entity_poly.pdbx_seq_one_letter_code
_entity_poly.pdbx_strand_id
1 'polypeptide(L)'
;MYPWENIVPDKDTTMTMIHECVSRGHKVALCTPGNLTIRDSITSAFCNVIQPKEKISNTIKVFYKNCSFKSQMLPLAGFDAIFMRANPPMDPLMLNFLDSVKDDVFILNSIEGLREANNKLYTAAFGHIHDDIIPNTQVSKNKEYLVKQIEESKADRMILKPLNGYGGSGVILIEKSAMSNINSLLDFYLSNADGSSNYVILQEYVEGAENGDVRIIMLNGEPVGAVRRRPADKDHRSNLSVGGTYEKHSLTRQEKLICKRIGPKLVKDGLYFVGIDVIGGKLIEVNVMSPGGVVPVNKMNKTKIQKLVVDFIEDKVNEMVYKIDRRSRLRNQVQQSSDR
;
A
#
# COMPACT_ATOMS: atom_id res chain seq x y z
N MET A 1 6.39 9.62 5.71
CA MET A 1 7.03 8.28 5.85
C MET A 1 7.22 7.94 7.33
N TYR A 2 7.67 6.76 7.71
CA TYR A 2 8.13 6.44 9.06
C TYR A 2 9.53 7.03 9.34
N PRO A 3 9.99 7.10 10.61
CA PRO A 3 11.25 7.76 10.97
C PRO A 3 12.46 7.22 10.20
N TRP A 4 13.35 8.13 9.81
CA TRP A 4 14.55 7.82 9.03
C TRP A 4 15.46 6.80 9.73
N GLU A 5 15.58 6.90 11.04
CA GLU A 5 16.45 6.07 11.89
C GLU A 5 16.04 4.59 11.91
N ASN A 6 14.78 4.33 11.59
CA ASN A 6 14.22 2.97 11.55
C ASN A 6 14.40 2.28 10.19
N ILE A 7 15.01 2.95 9.21
CA ILE A 7 15.23 2.40 7.87
C ILE A 7 16.35 1.37 7.89
N VAL A 8 16.11 0.22 7.26
CA VAL A 8 17.13 -0.75 6.88
C VAL A 8 17.45 -0.55 5.38
N PRO A 9 18.48 0.24 5.02
CA PRO A 9 18.63 0.81 3.67
C PRO A 9 18.56 -0.20 2.53
N ASP A 10 19.22 -1.36 2.71
CA ASP A 10 19.34 -2.39 1.66
C ASP A 10 18.08 -3.25 1.49
N LYS A 11 17.08 -3.07 2.37
CA LYS A 11 15.81 -3.84 2.34
C LYS A 11 14.59 -2.95 2.13
N ASP A 12 14.78 -1.64 2.16
CA ASP A 12 13.68 -0.69 2.24
C ASP A 12 13.27 -0.14 0.87
N THR A 13 11.98 -0.27 0.55
CA THR A 13 11.38 0.24 -0.68
C THR A 13 11.42 1.76 -0.73
N THR A 14 11.10 2.45 0.38
CA THR A 14 11.08 3.91 0.45
C THR A 14 12.47 4.49 0.20
N MET A 15 13.48 3.88 0.81
CA MET A 15 14.88 4.28 0.60
C MET A 15 15.31 4.14 -0.86
N THR A 16 14.86 3.07 -1.53
CA THR A 16 15.13 2.84 -2.95
C THR A 16 14.48 3.93 -3.82
N MET A 17 13.26 4.38 -3.50
CA MET A 17 12.58 5.48 -4.20
C MET A 17 13.27 6.82 -3.95
N ILE A 18 13.62 7.14 -2.70
CA ILE A 18 14.36 8.36 -2.33
C ILE A 18 15.68 8.44 -3.11
N HIS A 19 16.43 7.35 -3.13
CA HIS A 19 17.71 7.30 -3.85
C HIS A 19 17.53 7.57 -5.35
N GLU A 20 16.51 7.00 -5.99
CA GLU A 20 16.21 7.25 -7.41
C GLU A 20 15.84 8.71 -7.65
N CYS A 21 14.95 9.30 -6.84
CA CYS A 21 14.57 10.71 -6.95
C CYS A 21 15.78 11.64 -6.83
N VAL A 22 16.61 11.46 -5.79
CA VAL A 22 17.81 12.29 -5.60
C VAL A 22 18.83 12.09 -6.73
N SER A 23 18.96 10.84 -7.24
CA SER A 23 19.87 10.54 -8.37
C SER A 23 19.45 11.20 -9.68
N ARG A 24 18.14 11.52 -9.84
CA ARG A 24 17.62 12.30 -10.98
C ARG A 24 17.69 13.81 -10.78
N GLY A 25 18.13 14.25 -9.60
CA GLY A 25 18.24 15.68 -9.28
C GLY A 25 16.99 16.30 -8.64
N HIS A 26 15.98 15.49 -8.28
CA HIS A 26 14.83 15.98 -7.55
C HIS A 26 15.21 16.45 -6.14
N LYS A 27 14.59 17.53 -5.69
CA LYS A 27 14.64 17.97 -4.29
C LYS A 27 13.69 17.11 -3.47
N VAL A 28 14.21 16.37 -2.51
CA VAL A 28 13.44 15.45 -1.70
C VAL A 28 13.36 15.94 -0.26
N ALA A 29 12.14 16.08 0.24
CA ALA A 29 11.82 16.44 1.60
C ALA A 29 11.12 15.27 2.30
N LEU A 30 11.52 14.96 3.52
CA LEU A 30 11.00 13.86 4.31
C LEU A 30 10.23 14.41 5.51
N CYS A 31 9.05 13.88 5.76
CA CYS A 31 8.30 14.15 7.00
C CYS A 31 7.58 12.90 7.49
N THR A 32 7.22 12.88 8.75
CA THR A 32 6.32 11.88 9.35
C THR A 32 4.92 12.48 9.52
N PRO A 33 3.87 11.68 9.68
CA PRO A 33 2.52 12.21 9.91
C PRO A 33 2.42 13.21 11.07
N GLY A 34 3.17 13.01 12.16
CA GLY A 34 3.20 13.92 13.30
C GLY A 34 3.83 15.30 13.04
N ASN A 35 4.40 15.51 11.87
CA ASN A 35 4.99 16.79 11.46
C ASN A 35 4.04 17.68 10.65
N LEU A 36 2.81 17.22 10.38
CA LEU A 36 1.80 17.99 9.64
C LEU A 36 1.21 19.06 10.55
N THR A 37 0.96 20.23 9.98
CA THR A 37 0.33 21.36 10.67
C THR A 37 -0.47 22.23 9.71
N ILE A 38 -1.45 22.94 10.23
CA ILE A 38 -2.16 24.02 9.51
C ILE A 38 -1.97 25.31 10.31
N ARG A 39 -1.54 26.36 9.62
CA ARG A 39 -1.47 27.71 10.16
C ARG A 39 -2.00 28.67 9.11
N ASP A 40 -2.92 29.54 9.50
CA ASP A 40 -3.53 30.56 8.64
C ASP A 40 -4.07 29.95 7.33
N SER A 41 -4.76 28.80 7.44
CA SER A 41 -5.30 28.01 6.34
C SER A 41 -4.26 27.43 5.37
N ILE A 42 -2.97 27.46 5.72
CA ILE A 42 -1.89 26.87 4.92
C ILE A 42 -1.45 25.55 5.56
N THR A 43 -1.67 24.45 4.86
CA THR A 43 -1.15 23.14 5.28
C THR A 43 0.33 23.05 4.99
N SER A 44 1.11 22.78 6.02
CA SER A 44 2.57 22.72 6.00
C SER A 44 3.09 21.49 6.73
N ALA A 45 4.35 21.16 6.55
CA ALA A 45 5.01 20.13 7.34
C ALA A 45 6.41 20.55 7.77
N PHE A 46 6.83 20.08 8.95
CA PHE A 46 8.24 20.08 9.33
C PHE A 46 8.96 19.02 8.53
N CYS A 47 9.76 19.46 7.59
CA CYS A 47 10.46 18.61 6.64
C CYS A 47 11.96 18.57 6.91
N ASN A 48 12.55 17.40 6.76
CA ASN A 48 13.99 17.19 6.62
C ASN A 48 14.31 17.14 5.12
N VAL A 49 14.79 18.26 4.54
CA VAL A 49 15.17 18.33 3.14
C VAL A 49 16.55 17.73 2.97
N ILE A 50 16.64 16.69 2.11
CA ILE A 50 17.91 16.03 1.82
C ILE A 50 18.85 17.02 1.15
N GLN A 51 20.07 17.13 1.68
CA GLN A 51 21.15 17.90 1.11
C GLN A 51 22.10 16.91 0.40
N PRO A 52 21.99 16.75 -0.92
CA PRO A 52 22.86 15.82 -1.63
C PRO A 52 24.30 16.38 -1.62
N LYS A 53 25.29 15.50 -1.42
CA LYS A 53 26.68 15.81 -1.70
C LYS A 53 26.90 15.86 -3.21
N GLU A 54 27.96 16.52 -3.65
CA GLU A 54 28.30 16.70 -5.09
C GLU A 54 28.24 15.40 -5.89
N LYS A 55 28.56 14.25 -5.26
CA LYS A 55 28.47 12.94 -5.90
C LYS A 55 27.56 12.01 -5.11
N ILE A 56 26.46 11.61 -5.73
CA ILE A 56 25.53 10.62 -5.16
C ILE A 56 26.12 9.22 -5.35
N SER A 57 26.24 8.48 -4.26
CA SER A 57 26.72 7.09 -4.31
C SER A 57 25.69 6.19 -4.98
N ASN A 58 26.13 5.31 -5.88
CA ASN A 58 25.27 4.26 -6.46
C ASN A 58 24.84 3.19 -5.45
N THR A 59 25.50 3.12 -4.29
CA THR A 59 25.17 2.18 -3.22
C THR A 59 24.22 2.84 -2.23
N ILE A 60 23.00 2.36 -2.12
CA ILE A 60 21.97 2.89 -1.23
C ILE A 60 22.44 3.02 0.21
N LYS A 61 23.18 2.02 0.74
CA LYS A 61 23.72 2.05 2.10
C LYS A 61 24.72 3.19 2.33
N VAL A 62 25.57 3.46 1.35
CA VAL A 62 26.54 4.58 1.41
C VAL A 62 25.80 5.90 1.27
N PHE A 63 24.84 6.00 0.36
CA PHE A 63 23.97 7.17 0.23
C PHE A 63 23.25 7.48 1.54
N TYR A 64 22.59 6.50 2.17
CA TYR A 64 21.89 6.64 3.45
C TYR A 64 22.80 7.22 4.56
N LYS A 65 24.01 6.65 4.72
CA LYS A 65 24.98 7.10 5.71
C LYS A 65 25.51 8.52 5.46
N ASN A 66 25.52 8.95 4.21
CA ASN A 66 26.07 10.24 3.81
C ASN A 66 24.99 11.33 3.65
N CYS A 67 23.71 10.99 3.79
CA CYS A 67 22.64 11.99 3.77
C CYS A 67 22.82 12.98 4.93
N SER A 68 22.75 14.26 4.59
CA SER A 68 22.56 15.34 5.56
C SER A 68 21.22 16.03 5.28
N PHE A 69 20.68 16.69 6.29
CA PHE A 69 19.36 17.28 6.23
C PHE A 69 19.39 18.74 6.63
N LYS A 70 18.54 19.54 5.96
CA LYS A 70 18.15 20.86 6.42
C LYS A 70 16.70 20.80 6.86
N SER A 71 16.45 20.99 8.14
CA SER A 71 15.09 21.01 8.70
C SER A 71 14.44 22.35 8.48
N GLN A 72 13.22 22.37 7.95
CA GLN A 72 12.46 23.59 7.73
C GLN A 72 10.96 23.31 7.60
N MET A 73 10.14 24.29 7.95
CA MET A 73 8.70 24.27 7.70
C MET A 73 8.44 24.60 6.24
N LEU A 74 7.71 23.75 5.52
CA LEU A 74 7.38 23.93 4.12
C LEU A 74 5.88 23.79 3.88
N PRO A 75 5.26 24.67 3.08
CA PRO A 75 3.88 24.53 2.65
C PRO A 75 3.77 23.33 1.68
N LEU A 76 2.81 22.46 1.92
CA LEU A 76 2.66 21.22 1.13
C LEU A 76 2.22 21.53 -0.32
N ALA A 77 1.42 22.56 -0.55
CA ALA A 77 1.02 23.00 -1.89
C ALA A 77 2.19 23.51 -2.76
N GLY A 78 3.38 23.70 -2.16
CA GLY A 78 4.60 24.08 -2.89
C GLY A 78 5.40 22.90 -3.44
N PHE A 79 4.94 21.66 -3.26
CA PHE A 79 5.57 20.47 -3.83
C PHE A 79 4.88 20.06 -5.14
N ASP A 80 5.63 19.47 -6.05
CA ASP A 80 5.08 18.89 -7.28
C ASP A 80 4.37 17.55 -6.99
N ALA A 81 4.93 16.75 -6.08
CA ALA A 81 4.36 15.46 -5.70
C ALA A 81 4.56 15.14 -4.22
N ILE A 82 3.59 14.41 -3.64
CA ILE A 82 3.68 13.81 -2.31
C ILE A 82 3.56 12.30 -2.46
N PHE A 83 4.60 11.56 -2.06
CA PHE A 83 4.58 10.12 -2.05
C PHE A 83 4.32 9.59 -0.63
N MET A 84 3.14 9.01 -0.43
CA MET A 84 2.71 8.45 0.83
C MET A 84 3.45 7.15 1.14
N ARG A 85 4.29 7.18 2.20
CA ARG A 85 5.08 6.03 2.63
C ARG A 85 5.04 5.84 4.14
N ALA A 86 3.96 6.27 4.79
CA ALA A 86 3.70 5.95 6.19
C ALA A 86 3.30 4.47 6.34
N ASN A 87 3.77 3.83 7.41
CA ASN A 87 3.35 2.47 7.73
C ASN A 87 1.94 2.43 8.33
N PRO A 88 1.19 1.33 8.17
CA PRO A 88 -0.05 1.12 8.91
C PRO A 88 0.18 1.11 10.44
N PRO A 89 -0.85 1.47 11.24
CA PRO A 89 -2.18 1.87 10.82
C PRO A 89 -2.22 3.28 10.24
N MET A 90 -3.19 3.52 9.33
CA MET A 90 -3.37 4.83 8.76
C MET A 90 -4.08 5.76 9.76
N ASP A 91 -3.51 6.95 9.96
CA ASP A 91 -4.18 8.03 10.69
C ASP A 91 -5.18 8.74 9.76
N PRO A 92 -6.50 8.68 10.04
CA PRO A 92 -7.49 9.38 9.23
C PRO A 92 -7.29 10.89 9.17
N LEU A 93 -6.77 11.51 10.26
CA LEU A 93 -6.50 12.95 10.30
C LEU A 93 -5.36 13.33 9.35
N MET A 94 -4.36 12.49 9.18
CA MET A 94 -3.31 12.71 8.18
C MET A 94 -3.90 12.90 6.78
N LEU A 95 -4.91 12.12 6.40
CA LEU A 95 -5.56 12.27 5.10
C LEU A 95 -6.34 13.58 4.99
N ASN A 96 -6.93 14.08 6.09
CA ASN A 96 -7.62 15.37 6.09
C ASN A 96 -6.66 16.55 5.88
N PHE A 97 -5.43 16.48 6.44
CA PHE A 97 -4.37 17.45 6.12
C PHE A 97 -4.05 17.45 4.62
N LEU A 98 -3.91 16.27 4.03
CA LEU A 98 -3.55 16.12 2.62
C LEU A 98 -4.69 16.49 1.66
N ASP A 99 -5.95 16.33 2.07
CA ASP A 99 -7.12 16.77 1.31
C ASP A 99 -7.05 18.26 0.94
N SER A 100 -6.51 19.09 1.82
CA SER A 100 -6.41 20.53 1.60
C SER A 100 -5.44 20.93 0.47
N VAL A 101 -4.63 19.99 -0.01
CA VAL A 101 -3.62 20.25 -1.06
C VAL A 101 -3.72 19.29 -2.24
N LYS A 102 -4.70 18.40 -2.28
CA LYS A 102 -4.81 17.36 -3.32
C LYS A 102 -5.07 17.87 -4.73
N ASP A 103 -5.62 19.07 -4.85
CA ASP A 103 -5.87 19.72 -6.15
C ASP A 103 -4.63 20.46 -6.67
N ASP A 104 -3.67 20.76 -5.79
CA ASP A 104 -2.43 21.49 -6.10
C ASP A 104 -1.24 20.55 -6.33
N VAL A 105 -1.24 19.37 -5.73
CA VAL A 105 -0.10 18.45 -5.64
C VAL A 105 -0.49 17.04 -6.08
N PHE A 106 0.32 16.42 -6.92
CA PHE A 106 0.10 15.00 -7.22
C PHE A 106 0.39 14.13 -5.99
N ILE A 107 -0.60 13.40 -5.48
CA ILE A 107 -0.46 12.51 -4.31
C ILE A 107 -0.55 11.05 -4.73
N LEU A 108 0.48 10.27 -4.46
CA LEU A 108 0.56 8.84 -4.77
C LEU A 108 0.49 8.00 -3.48
N ASN A 109 -0.53 7.15 -3.25
CA ASN A 109 -1.80 7.00 -3.96
C ASN A 109 -2.78 8.13 -3.59
N SER A 110 -3.91 8.23 -4.34
CA SER A 110 -4.92 9.26 -4.06
C SER A 110 -5.52 9.10 -2.65
N ILE A 111 -5.95 10.21 -2.08
CA ILE A 111 -6.49 10.24 -0.72
C ILE A 111 -7.81 9.49 -0.65
N GLU A 112 -8.66 9.64 -1.68
CA GLU A 112 -9.93 8.94 -1.80
C GLU A 112 -9.72 7.42 -1.85
N GLY A 113 -8.79 6.96 -2.69
CA GLY A 113 -8.43 5.55 -2.78
C GLY A 113 -7.86 5.00 -1.48
N LEU A 114 -7.02 5.77 -0.79
CA LEU A 114 -6.48 5.37 0.52
C LEU A 114 -7.57 5.26 1.58
N ARG A 115 -8.56 6.16 1.59
CA ARG A 115 -9.73 6.05 2.50
C ARG A 115 -10.55 4.82 2.24
N GLU A 116 -10.81 4.50 0.97
CA GLU A 116 -11.61 3.32 0.59
C GLU A 116 -10.87 2.01 0.88
N ALA A 117 -9.57 1.96 0.62
CA ALA A 117 -8.77 0.74 0.63
C ALA A 117 -7.86 0.57 1.87
N ASN A 118 -8.10 1.30 2.96
CA ASN A 118 -7.25 1.30 4.14
C ASN A 118 -7.35 0.03 5.02
N ASN A 119 -8.25 -0.88 4.67
CA ASN A 119 -8.46 -2.12 5.40
C ASN A 119 -8.82 -3.28 4.45
N LYS A 120 -8.90 -4.49 5.00
CA LYS A 120 -9.13 -5.71 4.21
C LYS A 120 -10.53 -5.84 3.62
N LEU A 121 -11.49 -5.01 4.03
CA LEU A 121 -12.84 -4.98 3.46
C LEU A 121 -12.79 -4.65 1.96
N TYR A 122 -11.88 -3.75 1.56
CA TYR A 122 -11.68 -3.40 0.15
C TYR A 122 -11.43 -4.65 -0.71
N THR A 123 -10.52 -5.54 -0.27
CA THR A 123 -10.27 -6.80 -0.99
C THR A 123 -11.49 -7.73 -0.94
N ALA A 124 -12.15 -7.85 0.22
CA ALA A 124 -13.32 -8.71 0.39
C ALA A 124 -14.50 -8.30 -0.52
N ALA A 125 -14.58 -7.02 -0.90
CA ALA A 125 -15.63 -6.51 -1.77
C ALA A 125 -15.38 -6.76 -3.27
N PHE A 126 -14.22 -7.29 -3.69
CA PHE A 126 -13.92 -7.54 -5.12
C PHE A 126 -14.76 -8.66 -5.76
N GLY A 127 -15.44 -9.49 -4.96
CA GLY A 127 -16.30 -10.57 -5.47
C GLY A 127 -17.37 -10.10 -6.45
N HIS A 128 -17.87 -8.87 -6.30
CA HIS A 128 -18.84 -8.29 -7.24
C HIS A 128 -18.26 -8.01 -8.64
N ILE A 129 -16.93 -7.98 -8.77
CA ILE A 129 -16.26 -7.79 -10.06
C ILE A 129 -16.08 -9.14 -10.75
N HIS A 130 -15.66 -10.18 -9.98
CA HIS A 130 -15.43 -11.53 -10.47
C HIS A 130 -15.43 -12.51 -9.30
N ASP A 131 -16.44 -13.35 -9.21
CA ASP A 131 -16.68 -14.29 -8.09
C ASP A 131 -15.55 -15.30 -7.84
N ASP A 132 -14.68 -15.51 -8.83
CA ASP A 132 -13.63 -16.53 -8.80
C ASP A 132 -12.23 -16.02 -8.38
N ILE A 133 -12.05 -14.70 -8.22
CA ILE A 133 -10.71 -14.14 -7.95
C ILE A 133 -10.35 -14.04 -6.47
N ILE A 134 -11.32 -14.02 -5.57
CA ILE A 134 -11.10 -14.04 -4.12
C ILE A 134 -11.57 -15.36 -3.51
N PRO A 135 -11.02 -15.80 -2.37
CA PRO A 135 -11.58 -16.91 -1.62
C PRO A 135 -12.96 -16.54 -1.09
N ASN A 136 -13.79 -17.55 -0.78
CA ASN A 136 -15.06 -17.30 -0.09
C ASN A 136 -14.77 -16.56 1.22
N THR A 137 -15.37 -15.39 1.40
CA THR A 137 -15.03 -14.44 2.46
C THR A 137 -16.28 -13.86 3.07
N GLN A 138 -16.41 -13.93 4.39
CA GLN A 138 -17.43 -13.25 5.19
C GLN A 138 -16.77 -12.21 6.09
N VAL A 139 -17.39 -11.04 6.20
CA VAL A 139 -16.96 -9.97 7.11
C VAL A 139 -18.12 -9.61 8.01
N SER A 140 -17.97 -9.84 9.30
CA SER A 140 -19.04 -9.60 10.26
C SER A 140 -18.48 -9.27 11.65
N LYS A 141 -19.32 -8.64 12.48
CA LYS A 141 -19.17 -8.55 13.93
C LYS A 141 -20.26 -9.31 14.69
N ASN A 142 -21.16 -9.98 13.96
CA ASN A 142 -22.22 -10.81 14.55
C ASN A 142 -21.66 -12.21 14.81
N LYS A 143 -21.50 -12.54 16.09
CA LYS A 143 -20.93 -13.83 16.55
C LYS A 143 -21.77 -15.03 16.08
N GLU A 144 -23.08 -14.96 16.27
CA GLU A 144 -24.01 -16.07 15.92
C GLU A 144 -23.95 -16.36 14.41
N TYR A 145 -23.93 -15.30 13.60
CA TYR A 145 -23.75 -15.45 12.15
C TYR A 145 -22.43 -16.13 11.80
N LEU A 146 -21.31 -15.72 12.43
CA LEU A 146 -20.00 -16.30 12.17
C LEU A 146 -19.93 -17.77 12.57
N VAL A 147 -20.47 -18.14 13.74
CA VAL A 147 -20.56 -19.54 14.20
C VAL A 147 -21.32 -20.36 13.17
N LYS A 148 -22.50 -19.89 12.74
CA LYS A 148 -23.32 -20.57 11.73
C LYS A 148 -22.54 -20.77 10.42
N GLN A 149 -21.80 -19.76 9.95
CA GLN A 149 -21.00 -19.86 8.73
C GLN A 149 -19.87 -20.90 8.86
N ILE A 150 -19.26 -21.02 10.03
CA ILE A 150 -18.23 -22.07 10.29
C ILE A 150 -18.88 -23.46 10.29
N GLU A 151 -20.03 -23.63 10.95
CA GLU A 151 -20.75 -24.91 11.02
C GLU A 151 -21.22 -25.39 9.64
N GLU A 152 -21.79 -24.47 8.84
CA GLU A 152 -22.33 -24.76 7.51
C GLU A 152 -21.26 -24.86 6.41
N SER A 153 -20.04 -24.40 6.68
CA SER A 153 -18.94 -24.47 5.70
C SER A 153 -18.67 -25.92 5.28
N LYS A 154 -18.44 -26.12 3.99
CA LYS A 154 -17.95 -27.40 3.44
C LYS A 154 -16.44 -27.58 3.64
N ALA A 155 -15.72 -26.52 3.93
CA ALA A 155 -14.28 -26.57 4.15
C ALA A 155 -13.97 -26.99 5.59
N ASP A 156 -13.00 -27.87 5.77
CA ASP A 156 -12.53 -28.30 7.10
C ASP A 156 -11.62 -27.25 7.75
N ARG A 157 -11.03 -26.35 6.93
CA ARG A 157 -10.10 -25.32 7.38
C ARG A 157 -10.57 -23.94 6.90
N MET A 158 -10.49 -22.97 7.79
CA MET A 158 -10.81 -21.56 7.51
C MET A 158 -9.77 -20.64 8.16
N ILE A 159 -9.71 -19.41 7.69
CA ILE A 159 -8.85 -18.35 8.25
C ILE A 159 -9.73 -17.33 8.95
N LEU A 160 -9.43 -17.06 10.22
CA LEU A 160 -9.96 -15.91 10.97
C LEU A 160 -8.88 -14.82 11.03
N LYS A 161 -9.23 -13.60 10.71
CA LYS A 161 -8.30 -12.47 10.76
C LYS A 161 -8.99 -11.14 11.06
N PRO A 162 -8.33 -10.19 11.77
CA PRO A 162 -8.90 -8.87 12.02
C PRO A 162 -8.98 -8.06 10.72
N LEU A 163 -9.96 -7.16 10.65
CA LEU A 163 -10.13 -6.28 9.49
C LEU A 163 -8.92 -5.35 9.29
N ASN A 164 -8.38 -4.82 10.39
CA ASN A 164 -7.32 -3.79 10.39
C ASN A 164 -5.90 -4.35 10.66
N GLY A 165 -5.71 -5.67 10.65
CA GLY A 165 -4.39 -6.28 10.87
C GLY A 165 -3.43 -6.08 9.70
N TYR A 166 -2.13 -5.99 9.97
CA TYR A 166 -1.06 -5.94 8.98
C TYR A 166 0.10 -6.87 9.35
N GLY A 167 0.93 -7.23 8.38
CA GLY A 167 2.09 -8.09 8.62
C GLY A 167 1.76 -9.51 9.08
N GLY A 168 0.56 -10.02 8.83
CA GLY A 168 0.11 -11.34 9.29
C GLY A 168 -0.29 -11.40 10.77
N SER A 169 -0.30 -10.26 11.48
CA SER A 169 -0.73 -10.22 12.88
C SER A 169 -2.20 -10.59 13.01
N GLY A 170 -2.52 -11.45 13.97
CA GLY A 170 -3.88 -11.89 14.24
C GLY A 170 -4.49 -12.79 13.15
N VAL A 171 -3.71 -13.42 12.28
CA VAL A 171 -4.19 -14.41 11.33
C VAL A 171 -4.15 -15.79 11.99
N ILE A 172 -5.30 -16.46 12.12
CA ILE A 172 -5.43 -17.76 12.77
C ILE A 172 -6.11 -18.74 11.81
N LEU A 173 -5.55 -19.96 11.75
CA LEU A 173 -6.17 -21.10 11.12
C LEU A 173 -7.21 -21.71 12.08
N ILE A 174 -8.43 -21.89 11.62
CA ILE A 174 -9.51 -22.58 12.31
C ILE A 174 -9.72 -23.92 11.62
N GLU A 175 -9.76 -24.99 12.43
CA GLU A 175 -10.17 -26.32 11.98
C GLU A 175 -11.53 -26.67 12.56
N LYS A 176 -12.42 -27.26 11.75
CA LYS A 176 -13.75 -27.69 12.21
C LYS A 176 -13.69 -28.67 13.39
N SER A 177 -12.65 -29.48 13.47
CA SER A 177 -12.40 -30.39 14.59
C SER A 177 -12.23 -29.68 15.93
N ALA A 178 -11.86 -28.40 15.94
CA ALA A 178 -11.61 -27.58 17.13
C ALA A 178 -12.80 -26.67 17.52
N MET A 179 -14.02 -27.00 17.12
CA MET A 179 -15.23 -26.17 17.35
C MET A 179 -15.49 -25.81 18.82
N SER A 180 -15.06 -26.64 19.77
CA SER A 180 -15.22 -26.35 21.21
C SER A 180 -14.62 -25.02 21.65
N ASN A 181 -13.59 -24.54 20.98
CA ASN A 181 -12.87 -23.30 21.30
C ASN A 181 -13.30 -22.07 20.44
N ILE A 182 -14.14 -22.28 19.43
CA ILE A 182 -14.53 -21.25 18.47
C ILE A 182 -15.23 -20.07 19.13
N ASN A 183 -16.12 -20.35 20.07
CA ASN A 183 -16.86 -19.29 20.78
C ASN A 183 -15.92 -18.34 21.54
N SER A 184 -14.95 -18.90 22.26
CA SER A 184 -13.97 -18.10 23.02
C SER A 184 -13.03 -17.34 22.09
N LEU A 185 -12.65 -17.94 20.95
CA LEU A 185 -11.82 -17.30 19.94
C LEU A 185 -12.55 -16.13 19.28
N LEU A 186 -13.82 -16.31 18.90
CA LEU A 186 -14.64 -15.23 18.35
C LEU A 186 -14.85 -14.11 19.37
N ASP A 187 -15.10 -14.43 20.65
CA ASP A 187 -15.22 -13.41 21.70
C ASP A 187 -13.95 -12.57 21.80
N PHE A 188 -12.77 -13.20 21.76
CA PHE A 188 -11.49 -12.51 21.80
C PHE A 188 -11.30 -11.56 20.61
N TYR A 189 -11.68 -11.99 19.39
CA TYR A 189 -11.52 -11.16 18.19
C TYR A 189 -12.57 -10.07 18.03
N LEU A 190 -13.78 -10.33 18.51
CA LEU A 190 -14.91 -9.40 18.39
C LEU A 190 -14.90 -8.32 19.46
N SER A 191 -14.30 -8.58 20.64
CA SER A 191 -14.36 -7.66 21.78
C SER A 191 -13.24 -6.62 21.75
N ASN A 192 -13.59 -5.36 21.99
CA ASN A 192 -12.66 -4.30 22.31
C ASN A 192 -12.65 -4.01 23.80
N ALA A 193 -11.57 -3.39 24.29
CA ALA A 193 -11.43 -2.98 25.68
C ALA A 193 -12.46 -1.91 26.11
N ASP A 194 -13.03 -1.17 25.16
CA ASP A 194 -14.05 -0.14 25.38
C ASP A 194 -15.50 -0.67 25.30
N GLY A 195 -15.66 -2.01 25.18
CA GLY A 195 -16.97 -2.66 25.06
C GLY A 195 -17.59 -2.61 23.66
N SER A 196 -16.95 -1.98 22.70
CA SER A 196 -17.39 -2.03 21.30
C SER A 196 -17.01 -3.36 20.64
N SER A 197 -17.61 -3.65 19.48
CA SER A 197 -17.33 -4.89 18.73
C SER A 197 -16.57 -4.61 17.45
N ASN A 198 -15.53 -5.41 17.20
CA ASN A 198 -14.73 -5.37 15.99
C ASN A 198 -15.37 -6.18 14.85
N TYR A 199 -15.17 -5.74 13.62
CA TYR A 199 -15.36 -6.61 12.46
C TYR A 199 -14.19 -7.60 12.33
N VAL A 200 -14.53 -8.84 11.99
CA VAL A 200 -13.56 -9.88 11.65
C VAL A 200 -13.85 -10.45 10.26
N ILE A 201 -12.83 -11.01 9.67
CA ILE A 201 -12.91 -11.72 8.40
C ILE A 201 -12.83 -13.21 8.70
N LEU A 202 -13.84 -13.94 8.26
CA LEU A 202 -13.82 -15.39 8.14
C LEU A 202 -13.65 -15.73 6.66
N GLN A 203 -12.59 -16.45 6.31
CA GLN A 203 -12.21 -16.69 4.92
C GLN A 203 -11.87 -18.18 4.73
N GLU A 204 -12.26 -18.73 3.59
CA GLU A 204 -11.85 -20.05 3.15
C GLU A 204 -10.33 -20.18 3.16
N TYR A 205 -9.82 -21.31 3.68
CA TYR A 205 -8.41 -21.64 3.52
C TYR A 205 -8.10 -21.98 2.08
N VAL A 206 -7.12 -21.32 1.50
CA VAL A 206 -6.72 -21.56 0.12
C VAL A 206 -5.62 -22.62 0.09
N GLU A 207 -5.85 -23.70 -0.63
CA GLU A 207 -4.85 -24.76 -0.85
C GLU A 207 -3.57 -24.19 -1.45
N GLY A 208 -2.43 -24.64 -0.93
CA GLY A 208 -1.11 -24.13 -1.31
C GLY A 208 -0.62 -22.96 -0.45
N ALA A 209 -1.39 -22.51 0.55
CA ALA A 209 -0.97 -21.45 1.48
C ALA A 209 0.29 -21.84 2.27
N GLU A 210 0.49 -23.13 2.53
CA GLU A 210 1.69 -23.69 3.17
C GLU A 210 2.96 -23.47 2.32
N ASN A 211 2.81 -23.26 1.02
CA ASN A 211 3.90 -22.93 0.10
C ASN A 211 4.19 -21.43 0.01
N GLY A 212 3.50 -20.64 0.84
CA GLY A 212 3.62 -19.18 0.87
C GLY A 212 2.72 -18.46 -0.11
N ASP A 213 2.97 -17.19 -0.30
CA ASP A 213 2.20 -16.32 -1.18
C ASP A 213 3.08 -15.68 -2.27
N VAL A 214 2.43 -15.12 -3.27
CA VAL A 214 3.08 -14.33 -4.32
C VAL A 214 2.75 -12.85 -4.08
N ARG A 215 3.78 -12.05 -3.74
CA ARG A 215 3.71 -10.59 -3.75
C ARG A 215 3.91 -10.08 -5.18
N ILE A 216 2.90 -9.45 -5.75
CA ILE A 216 2.95 -8.78 -7.05
C ILE A 216 2.94 -7.28 -6.80
N ILE A 217 3.90 -6.57 -7.37
CA ILE A 217 3.91 -5.10 -7.38
C ILE A 217 3.19 -4.64 -8.64
N MET A 218 2.20 -3.76 -8.46
CA MET A 218 1.46 -3.15 -9.56
C MET A 218 1.69 -1.65 -9.60
N LEU A 219 1.78 -1.12 -10.80
CA LEU A 219 1.86 0.31 -11.07
C LEU A 219 0.87 0.66 -12.17
N ASN A 220 0.02 1.65 -11.92
CA ASN A 220 -1.00 2.13 -12.86
C ASN A 220 -1.86 0.99 -13.46
N GLY A 221 -2.26 0.05 -12.57
CA GLY A 221 -3.09 -1.09 -12.95
C GLY A 221 -2.36 -2.29 -13.57
N GLU A 222 -1.06 -2.16 -13.87
CA GLU A 222 -0.27 -3.20 -14.52
C GLU A 222 0.77 -3.84 -13.56
N PRO A 223 1.02 -5.15 -13.65
CA PRO A 223 2.04 -5.80 -12.85
C PRO A 223 3.44 -5.46 -13.36
N VAL A 224 4.30 -4.91 -12.48
CA VAL A 224 5.68 -4.53 -12.79
C VAL A 224 6.74 -5.49 -12.23
N GLY A 225 6.34 -6.46 -11.43
CA GLY A 225 7.22 -7.51 -10.94
C GLY A 225 6.60 -8.31 -9.79
N ALA A 226 7.16 -9.48 -9.54
CA ALA A 226 6.66 -10.38 -8.50
C ALA A 226 7.78 -11.19 -7.84
N VAL A 227 7.53 -11.62 -6.61
CA VAL A 227 8.33 -12.61 -5.87
C VAL A 227 7.41 -13.54 -5.10
N ARG A 228 7.81 -14.78 -4.94
CA ARG A 228 7.21 -15.70 -3.99
C ARG A 228 7.82 -15.47 -2.61
N ARG A 229 6.96 -15.38 -1.58
CA ARG A 229 7.38 -15.36 -0.18
C ARG A 229 7.12 -16.74 0.40
N ARG A 230 8.14 -17.35 1.00
CA ARG A 230 8.00 -18.62 1.69
C ARG A 230 7.96 -18.39 3.19
N PRO A 231 7.07 -19.05 3.94
CA PRO A 231 7.09 -18.99 5.39
C PRO A 231 8.40 -19.58 5.96
N ALA A 232 8.75 -19.18 7.17
CA ALA A 232 9.77 -19.88 7.94
C ALA A 232 9.26 -21.27 8.36
N ASP A 233 10.17 -22.21 8.61
CA ASP A 233 9.82 -23.52 9.13
C ASP A 233 8.94 -23.38 10.39
N LYS A 234 7.78 -24.04 10.40
CA LYS A 234 6.78 -24.02 11.47
C LYS A 234 5.90 -22.75 11.58
N ASP A 235 5.91 -21.84 10.63
CA ASP A 235 4.95 -20.73 10.55
C ASP A 235 4.16 -20.82 9.25
N HIS A 236 2.86 -20.54 9.30
CA HIS A 236 2.00 -20.45 8.08
C HIS A 236 1.98 -19.05 7.49
N ARG A 237 2.69 -18.08 8.10
CA ARG A 237 2.79 -16.71 7.62
C ARG A 237 4.07 -16.54 6.83
N SER A 238 3.96 -16.06 5.60
CA SER A 238 5.09 -15.87 4.68
C SER A 238 5.75 -14.49 4.75
N ASN A 239 5.35 -13.65 5.70
CA ASN A 239 5.90 -12.32 5.86
C ASN A 239 7.34 -12.32 6.39
N LEU A 240 8.17 -11.39 5.89
CA LEU A 240 9.57 -11.23 6.32
C LEU A 240 9.74 -10.93 7.82
N SER A 241 8.77 -10.23 8.41
CA SER A 241 8.77 -9.91 9.84
C SER A 241 8.78 -11.15 10.73
N VAL A 242 8.41 -12.30 10.18
CA VAL A 242 8.40 -13.60 10.88
C VAL A 242 9.42 -14.61 10.32
N GLY A 243 10.45 -14.13 9.58
CA GLY A 243 11.55 -14.98 9.10
C GLY A 243 11.37 -15.60 7.72
N GLY A 244 10.38 -15.20 6.95
CA GLY A 244 10.15 -15.68 5.59
C GLY A 244 11.28 -15.37 4.61
N THR A 245 11.37 -16.13 3.54
CA THR A 245 12.36 -15.97 2.46
C THR A 245 11.71 -15.57 1.14
N TYR A 246 12.51 -15.05 0.21
CA TYR A 246 12.06 -14.69 -1.13
C TYR A 246 12.62 -15.62 -2.19
N GLU A 247 11.77 -15.97 -3.15
CA GLU A 247 12.15 -16.72 -4.34
C GLU A 247 11.74 -15.97 -5.60
N LYS A 248 12.50 -16.17 -6.68
CA LYS A 248 12.12 -15.66 -8.00
C LYS A 248 10.78 -16.26 -8.42
N HIS A 249 9.87 -15.42 -8.90
CA HIS A 249 8.58 -15.86 -9.39
C HIS A 249 8.26 -15.21 -10.75
N SER A 250 7.78 -16.04 -11.68
CA SER A 250 7.21 -15.58 -12.95
C SER A 250 5.69 -15.74 -12.89
N LEU A 251 4.96 -14.67 -13.19
CA LEU A 251 3.51 -14.67 -13.08
C LEU A 251 2.88 -15.79 -13.93
N THR A 252 2.06 -16.60 -13.29
CA THR A 252 1.21 -17.60 -13.94
C THR A 252 0.11 -16.93 -14.77
N ARG A 253 -0.58 -17.72 -15.61
CA ARG A 253 -1.74 -17.22 -16.37
C ARG A 253 -2.84 -16.71 -15.45
N GLN A 254 -3.11 -17.38 -14.34
CA GLN A 254 -4.14 -16.99 -13.38
C GLN A 254 -3.77 -15.69 -12.66
N GLU A 255 -2.53 -15.53 -12.21
CA GLU A 255 -2.06 -14.29 -11.57
C GLU A 255 -2.13 -13.08 -12.52
N LYS A 256 -1.75 -13.27 -13.79
CA LYS A 256 -1.93 -12.24 -14.83
C LYS A 256 -3.39 -11.88 -15.04
N LEU A 257 -4.29 -12.88 -15.00
CA LEU A 257 -5.73 -12.64 -15.13
C LEU A 257 -6.27 -11.84 -13.95
N ILE A 258 -5.84 -12.15 -12.72
CA ILE A 258 -6.19 -11.35 -11.52
C ILE A 258 -5.75 -9.90 -11.73
N CYS A 259 -4.48 -9.65 -12.05
CA CYS A 259 -3.97 -8.29 -12.29
C CYS A 259 -4.80 -7.55 -13.33
N LYS A 260 -5.09 -8.20 -14.47
CA LYS A 260 -5.89 -7.62 -15.56
C LYS A 260 -7.31 -7.24 -15.12
N ARG A 261 -7.95 -8.06 -14.26
CA ARG A 261 -9.32 -7.85 -13.79
C ARG A 261 -9.43 -6.74 -12.76
N ILE A 262 -8.47 -6.65 -11.83
CA ILE A 262 -8.50 -5.64 -10.76
C ILE A 262 -7.85 -4.31 -11.15
N GLY A 263 -6.91 -4.33 -12.09
CA GLY A 263 -6.14 -3.15 -12.51
C GLY A 263 -7.00 -1.92 -12.84
N PRO A 264 -8.05 -2.05 -13.68
CA PRO A 264 -8.92 -0.92 -14.01
C PRO A 264 -9.62 -0.31 -12.79
N LYS A 265 -10.06 -1.14 -11.81
CA LYS A 265 -10.64 -0.64 -10.57
C LYS A 265 -9.61 0.08 -9.72
N LEU A 266 -8.42 -0.47 -9.56
CA LEU A 266 -7.34 0.18 -8.81
C LEU A 266 -7.03 1.57 -9.37
N VAL A 267 -6.91 1.69 -10.69
CA VAL A 267 -6.66 2.98 -11.36
C VAL A 267 -7.83 3.95 -11.17
N LYS A 268 -9.08 3.48 -11.33
CA LYS A 268 -10.29 4.27 -11.10
C LYS A 268 -10.35 4.84 -9.68
N ASP A 269 -9.93 4.04 -8.70
CA ASP A 269 -9.91 4.43 -7.30
C ASP A 269 -8.65 5.26 -6.92
N GLY A 270 -7.78 5.58 -7.90
CA GLY A 270 -6.54 6.34 -7.67
C GLY A 270 -5.44 5.56 -6.94
N LEU A 271 -5.55 4.23 -6.93
CA LEU A 271 -4.58 3.33 -6.31
C LEU A 271 -3.54 2.88 -7.33
N TYR A 272 -2.64 3.77 -7.68
CA TYR A 272 -1.68 3.58 -8.77
C TYR A 272 -0.50 2.69 -8.39
N PHE A 273 -0.03 2.75 -7.14
CA PHE A 273 1.11 1.95 -6.67
C PHE A 273 0.68 1.04 -5.52
N VAL A 274 0.51 -0.23 -5.80
CA VAL A 274 0.00 -1.21 -4.83
C VAL A 274 0.82 -2.51 -4.85
N GLY A 275 0.77 -3.23 -3.73
CA GLY A 275 1.23 -4.62 -3.64
C GLY A 275 0.03 -5.53 -3.44
N ILE A 276 -0.13 -6.53 -4.28
CA ILE A 276 -1.17 -7.54 -4.08
C ILE A 276 -0.56 -8.86 -3.64
N ASP A 277 -1.28 -9.59 -2.82
CA ASP A 277 -0.88 -10.90 -2.32
C ASP A 277 -1.81 -11.97 -2.90
N VAL A 278 -1.23 -12.98 -3.53
CA VAL A 278 -1.94 -14.07 -4.22
C VAL A 278 -1.49 -15.41 -3.66
N ILE A 279 -2.46 -16.28 -3.31
CA ILE A 279 -2.25 -17.66 -2.88
C ILE A 279 -3.13 -18.57 -3.75
N GLY A 280 -2.60 -19.66 -4.28
CA GLY A 280 -3.38 -20.66 -5.00
C GLY A 280 -4.21 -20.09 -6.18
N GLY A 281 -3.77 -18.96 -6.76
CA GLY A 281 -4.52 -18.28 -7.83
C GLY A 281 -5.71 -17.45 -7.33
N LYS A 282 -5.78 -17.14 -6.03
CA LYS A 282 -6.77 -16.24 -5.40
C LYS A 282 -6.11 -14.99 -4.84
N LEU A 283 -6.74 -13.84 -5.03
CA LEU A 283 -6.34 -12.57 -4.43
C LEU A 283 -6.69 -12.57 -2.94
N ILE A 284 -5.69 -12.38 -2.10
CA ILE A 284 -5.84 -12.43 -0.63
C ILE A 284 -5.87 -11.03 -0.02
N GLU A 285 -5.05 -10.12 -0.55
CA GLU A 285 -4.90 -8.78 0.02
C GLU A 285 -4.43 -7.77 -1.03
N VAL A 286 -4.89 -6.53 -0.90
CA VAL A 286 -4.41 -5.35 -1.64
C VAL A 286 -3.77 -4.39 -0.65
N ASN A 287 -2.46 -4.16 -0.79
CA ASN A 287 -1.67 -3.30 0.09
C ASN A 287 -1.43 -1.95 -0.59
N VAL A 288 -2.00 -0.87 -0.05
CA VAL A 288 -2.09 0.45 -0.73
C VAL A 288 -1.27 1.56 -0.08
N MET A 289 -1.02 1.51 1.23
CA MET A 289 -0.35 2.61 1.95
C MET A 289 1.16 2.66 1.68
N SER A 290 1.84 1.60 1.98
CA SER A 290 3.30 1.53 1.90
C SER A 290 3.73 0.16 1.38
N PRO A 291 3.31 -0.24 0.14
CA PRO A 291 3.64 -1.56 -0.36
C PRO A 291 5.15 -1.77 -0.38
N GLY A 292 5.58 -2.83 0.32
CA GLY A 292 6.95 -3.31 0.32
C GLY A 292 7.15 -4.38 -0.76
N GLY A 293 8.41 -4.80 -0.95
CA GLY A 293 8.75 -5.89 -1.87
C GLY A 293 9.51 -5.44 -3.12
N VAL A 294 9.68 -4.15 -3.36
CA VAL A 294 10.43 -3.64 -4.53
C VAL A 294 11.88 -4.12 -4.53
N VAL A 295 12.56 -4.09 -3.38
CA VAL A 295 13.96 -4.51 -3.28
C VAL A 295 14.15 -5.98 -3.64
N PRO A 296 13.44 -6.95 -3.02
CA PRO A 296 13.56 -8.35 -3.42
C PRO A 296 13.11 -8.62 -4.86
N VAL A 297 12.05 -7.95 -5.36
CA VAL A 297 11.64 -8.08 -6.77
C VAL A 297 12.76 -7.63 -7.70
N ASN A 298 13.34 -6.45 -7.47
CA ASN A 298 14.46 -5.95 -8.26
C ASN A 298 15.64 -6.93 -8.27
N LYS A 299 16.00 -7.46 -7.10
CA LYS A 299 17.12 -8.40 -6.94
C LYS A 299 16.87 -9.71 -7.70
N MET A 300 15.68 -10.30 -7.55
CA MET A 300 15.35 -11.61 -8.13
C MET A 300 15.09 -11.53 -9.63
N ASN A 301 14.45 -10.46 -10.09
CA ASN A 301 14.04 -10.31 -11.49
C ASN A 301 15.02 -9.45 -12.31
N LYS A 302 16.08 -8.89 -11.67
CA LYS A 302 17.03 -7.96 -12.30
C LYS A 302 16.34 -6.73 -12.91
N THR A 303 15.33 -6.20 -12.22
CA THR A 303 14.54 -5.03 -12.61
C THR A 303 14.93 -3.79 -11.80
N LYS A 304 14.37 -2.65 -12.16
CA LYS A 304 14.53 -1.38 -11.45
C LYS A 304 13.16 -0.69 -11.32
N ILE A 305 12.26 -1.30 -10.55
CA ILE A 305 10.87 -0.82 -10.38
C ILE A 305 10.82 0.64 -9.91
N GLN A 306 11.77 1.07 -9.09
CA GLN A 306 11.84 2.47 -8.64
C GLN A 306 11.91 3.45 -9.83
N LYS A 307 12.56 3.09 -10.93
CA LYS A 307 12.59 3.94 -12.12
C LYS A 307 11.20 4.13 -12.72
N LEU A 308 10.47 3.02 -12.88
CA LEU A 308 9.11 3.05 -13.42
C LEU A 308 8.17 3.89 -12.53
N VAL A 309 8.33 3.79 -11.21
CA VAL A 309 7.51 4.55 -10.26
C VAL A 309 7.83 6.05 -10.35
N VAL A 310 9.11 6.42 -10.44
CA VAL A 310 9.50 7.84 -10.58
C VAL A 310 9.11 8.36 -11.93
N ASP A 311 9.27 7.61 -13.03
CA ASP A 311 8.79 7.98 -14.38
C ASP A 311 7.28 8.28 -14.33
N PHE A 312 6.50 7.40 -13.68
CA PHE A 312 5.06 7.60 -13.54
C PHE A 312 4.70 8.88 -12.76
N ILE A 313 5.44 9.18 -11.67
CA ILE A 313 5.23 10.41 -10.89
C ILE A 313 5.55 11.65 -11.77
N GLU A 314 6.69 11.64 -12.47
CA GLU A 314 7.10 12.71 -13.38
C GLU A 314 6.06 12.96 -14.48
N ASP A 315 5.54 11.90 -15.09
CA ASP A 315 4.49 11.98 -16.11
C ASP A 315 3.20 12.60 -15.56
N LYS A 316 2.76 12.19 -14.36
CA LYS A 316 1.56 12.73 -13.72
C LYS A 316 1.71 14.20 -13.34
N VAL A 317 2.85 14.58 -12.82
CA VAL A 317 3.18 16.01 -12.54
C VAL A 317 3.16 16.82 -13.84
N ASN A 318 3.81 16.34 -14.90
CA ASN A 318 3.84 17.00 -16.19
C ASN A 318 2.42 17.16 -16.80
N GLU A 319 1.56 16.13 -16.65
CA GLU A 319 0.14 16.22 -17.06
C GLU A 319 -0.60 17.33 -16.31
N MET A 320 -0.38 17.46 -14.98
CA MET A 320 -1.01 18.51 -14.17
C MET A 320 -0.53 19.91 -14.60
N VAL A 321 0.77 20.11 -14.69
CA VAL A 321 1.37 21.38 -15.13
C VAL A 321 0.86 21.78 -16.51
N TYR A 322 0.86 20.85 -17.47
CA TYR A 322 0.34 21.11 -18.82
C TYR A 322 -1.13 21.53 -18.82
N LYS A 323 -1.97 20.89 -17.99
CA LYS A 323 -3.40 21.25 -17.89
C LYS A 323 -3.58 22.67 -17.33
N ILE A 324 -2.81 23.04 -16.31
CA ILE A 324 -2.84 24.37 -15.69
C ILE A 324 -2.42 25.43 -16.71
N ASP A 325 -1.27 25.25 -17.37
CA ASP A 325 -0.73 26.18 -18.36
C ASP A 325 -1.67 26.33 -19.58
N ARG A 326 -2.21 25.21 -20.06
CA ARG A 326 -3.18 25.22 -21.15
C ARG A 326 -4.42 26.03 -20.79
N ARG A 327 -4.97 25.79 -19.58
CA ARG A 327 -6.15 26.51 -19.08
C ARG A 327 -5.87 28.00 -18.95
N SER A 328 -4.72 28.37 -18.39
CA SER A 328 -4.30 29.78 -18.27
C SER A 328 -4.22 30.49 -19.63
N ARG A 329 -3.55 29.86 -20.62
CA ARG A 329 -3.46 30.40 -21.98
C ARG A 329 -4.83 30.62 -22.65
N LEU A 330 -5.72 29.63 -22.54
CA LEU A 330 -7.07 29.72 -23.10
C LEU A 330 -7.92 30.79 -22.41
N ARG A 331 -7.79 30.92 -21.08
CA ARG A 331 -8.46 31.97 -20.31
C ARG A 331 -8.06 33.39 -20.75
N ASN A 332 -6.78 33.60 -20.96
CA ASN A 332 -6.26 34.87 -21.46
C ASN A 332 -6.82 35.22 -22.87
N GLN A 333 -7.00 34.24 -23.77
CA GLN A 333 -7.62 34.44 -25.08
C GLN A 333 -9.09 34.87 -24.95
N VAL A 334 -9.85 34.24 -24.02
CA VAL A 334 -11.26 34.63 -23.77
C VAL A 334 -11.34 36.06 -23.23
N GLN A 335 -10.49 36.45 -22.28
CA GLN A 335 -10.47 37.83 -21.76
C GLN A 335 -10.15 38.86 -22.83
N GLN A 336 -9.13 38.62 -23.66
CA GLN A 336 -8.78 39.53 -24.75
C GLN A 336 -9.85 39.67 -25.84
N SER A 337 -10.72 38.66 -26.01
CA SER A 337 -11.86 38.74 -26.95
C SER A 337 -13.04 39.50 -26.39
N SER A 338 -13.13 39.67 -25.06
CA SER A 338 -14.21 40.44 -24.40
C SER A 338 -13.92 41.95 -24.35
N ASP A 339 -12.66 42.33 -24.56
CA ASP A 339 -12.22 43.75 -24.56
C ASP A 339 -12.22 44.37 -25.98
N ARG A 340 -12.72 43.64 -26.98
CA ARG A 340 -12.96 44.10 -28.35
C ARG A 340 -14.46 44.18 -28.62
#